data_4369e45c6a83e10f042a683af0716fac
#
_entry.id   4369e45c6a83e10f042a683af0716fac
#
_cell.length_a   1.000
_cell.length_b   1.000
_cell.length_c   1.000
_cell.angle_alpha   90.00
_cell.angle_beta   90.00
_cell.angle_gamma   90.00
#
_symmetry.space_group_name_H-M   'P 1'
#
loop_
_entity.id
_entity.type
_entity.pdbx_description
1 polymer ?
#
loop_
_entity_poly.entity_id
_entity_poly.type
_entity_poly.pdbx_seq_one_letter_code
_entity_poly.pdbx_strand_id
1 'polypeptide(L)'
;VMREESVEACFMEVSSHALVQGRVDGFVFDVAVFLNLGRDHLDFHADLEDYFAAKSLLFTPAHAHAGVVNFDDEFGRRLAESASIPITTFSIDGNDADWTATEIRETSSGGDVVVRNRGGDSFRFHIPMPGRFNVSNALAMIAAMSVADIPPSELAAGIAASAGVPGRMERIANDRDIDIVVDYAHKPDAIRAILAALRPVTEGKLIMVMGAGGDRDQGKRPIMGQLAAELADLVIVTDDNPRSEDPSVIRSEVIAGVQGDCDVVEIGDRREAIAYALGRAQPGDTVLVAGKGHESGQEVAGIVYPFDDRVVLREELERLS
;
A
#
# COMPACT_ATOMS: atom_id res chain seq x y z
N VAL A 1 5.47 -29.58 -0.81
CA VAL A 1 4.29 -28.89 -0.24
C VAL A 1 3.34 -28.48 -1.36
N MET A 2 3.66 -27.50 -2.27
CA MET A 2 2.74 -27.03 -3.31
C MET A 2 2.16 -28.14 -4.19
N ARG A 3 2.98 -29.13 -4.61
CA ARG A 3 2.49 -30.31 -5.37
C ARG A 3 1.61 -31.24 -4.55
N GLU A 4 1.89 -31.40 -3.28
CA GLU A 4 1.11 -32.25 -2.35
C GLU A 4 -0.25 -31.64 -2.05
N GLU A 5 -0.34 -30.29 -2.01
CA GLU A 5 -1.58 -29.53 -1.76
C GLU A 5 -2.36 -29.20 -3.05
N SER A 6 -1.94 -29.71 -4.21
CA SER A 6 -2.59 -29.47 -5.51
C SER A 6 -2.78 -27.97 -5.82
N VAL A 7 -1.77 -27.13 -5.50
CA VAL A 7 -1.81 -25.69 -5.76
C VAL A 7 -1.81 -25.44 -7.26
N GLU A 8 -2.85 -24.76 -7.78
CA GLU A 8 -3.02 -24.45 -9.20
C GLU A 8 -2.34 -23.12 -9.58
N ALA A 9 -2.29 -22.16 -8.66
CA ALA A 9 -1.65 -20.84 -8.89
C ALA A 9 -0.96 -20.36 -7.62
N CYS A 10 0.13 -19.59 -7.79
CA CYS A 10 0.88 -19.00 -6.70
C CYS A 10 1.12 -17.50 -7.02
N PHE A 11 0.65 -16.63 -6.14
CA PHE A 11 0.94 -15.20 -6.17
C PHE A 11 1.96 -14.91 -5.09
N MET A 12 3.08 -14.29 -5.47
CA MET A 12 4.19 -14.07 -4.56
C MET A 12 4.76 -12.65 -4.70
N GLU A 13 4.99 -11.98 -3.55
CA GLU A 13 5.76 -10.76 -3.51
C GLU A 13 7.27 -11.10 -3.57
N VAL A 14 7.99 -10.45 -4.49
CA VAL A 14 9.42 -10.62 -4.65
C VAL A 14 10.13 -9.30 -4.31
N SER A 15 10.84 -9.29 -3.18
CA SER A 15 11.60 -8.11 -2.77
C SER A 15 12.91 -7.98 -3.56
N SER A 16 13.42 -6.74 -3.69
CA SER A 16 14.74 -6.50 -4.28
C SER A 16 15.87 -7.24 -3.55
N HIS A 17 15.76 -7.36 -2.22
CA HIS A 17 16.67 -8.16 -1.41
C HIS A 17 16.65 -9.64 -1.83
N ALA A 18 15.47 -10.20 -2.08
CA ALA A 18 15.34 -11.60 -2.51
C ALA A 18 16.02 -11.83 -3.87
N LEU A 19 15.90 -10.86 -4.78
CA LEU A 19 16.57 -10.92 -6.10
C LEU A 19 18.08 -10.82 -5.96
N VAL A 20 18.60 -9.81 -5.26
CA VAL A 20 20.05 -9.62 -5.05
C VAL A 20 20.69 -10.79 -4.32
N GLN A 21 19.97 -11.40 -3.38
CA GLN A 21 20.46 -12.53 -2.57
C GLN A 21 20.19 -13.90 -3.22
N GLY A 22 19.65 -13.94 -4.43
CA GLY A 22 19.39 -15.20 -5.14
C GLY A 22 18.32 -16.09 -4.50
N ARG A 23 17.43 -15.54 -3.66
CA ARG A 23 16.43 -16.35 -2.93
C ARG A 23 15.36 -16.94 -3.86
N VAL A 24 15.20 -16.36 -5.04
CA VAL A 24 14.25 -16.81 -6.06
C VAL A 24 14.95 -17.44 -7.26
N ASP A 25 16.26 -17.69 -7.18
CA ASP A 25 17.01 -18.37 -8.23
C ASP A 25 16.43 -19.78 -8.45
N GLY A 26 16.27 -20.14 -9.71
CA GLY A 26 15.66 -21.41 -10.10
C GLY A 26 14.14 -21.41 -10.17
N PHE A 27 13.47 -20.30 -9.81
CA PHE A 27 12.06 -20.06 -10.11
C PHE A 27 11.94 -19.23 -11.38
N VAL A 28 11.11 -19.70 -12.31
CA VAL A 28 10.69 -18.91 -13.49
C VAL A 28 9.20 -18.69 -13.36
N PHE A 29 8.81 -17.42 -13.16
CA PHE A 29 7.40 -17.03 -13.05
C PHE A 29 6.76 -16.98 -14.43
N ASP A 30 5.47 -17.32 -14.53
CA ASP A 30 4.72 -17.13 -15.76
C ASP A 30 4.62 -15.65 -16.11
N VAL A 31 4.33 -14.81 -15.08
CA VAL A 31 4.22 -13.36 -15.22
C VAL A 31 4.88 -12.64 -14.04
N ALA A 32 5.78 -11.70 -14.35
CA ALA A 32 6.31 -10.73 -13.40
C ALA A 32 5.51 -9.43 -13.46
N VAL A 33 5.20 -8.79 -12.31
CA VAL A 33 4.43 -7.54 -12.28
C VAL A 33 5.24 -6.44 -11.61
N PHE A 34 5.33 -5.27 -12.26
CA PHE A 34 5.94 -4.06 -11.72
C PHE A 34 4.89 -2.96 -11.59
N LEU A 35 4.64 -2.51 -10.36
CA LEU A 35 3.63 -1.49 -10.06
C LEU A 35 4.23 -0.08 -10.03
N ASN A 36 5.23 0.12 -9.20
CA ASN A 36 5.93 1.40 -9.04
C ASN A 36 7.25 1.23 -8.30
N LEU A 37 8.07 2.29 -8.33
CA LEU A 37 9.27 2.41 -7.51
C LEU A 37 9.26 3.75 -6.79
N GLY A 38 9.13 3.72 -5.47
CA GLY A 38 9.27 4.88 -4.59
C GLY A 38 10.49 4.76 -3.69
N ARG A 39 10.75 5.81 -2.90
CA ARG A 39 11.86 5.83 -1.94
C ARG A 39 11.66 4.81 -0.83
N ASP A 40 12.45 3.75 -0.85
CA ASP A 40 12.54 2.75 0.22
C ASP A 40 13.84 1.96 0.08
N HIS A 41 14.19 1.19 1.12
CA HIS A 41 15.35 0.27 1.12
C HIS A 41 16.69 0.93 0.77
N LEU A 42 16.86 2.24 0.99
CA LEU A 42 18.14 2.95 0.85
C LEU A 42 19.11 2.69 2.03
N ASP A 43 18.69 1.89 2.99
CA ASP A 43 19.53 1.21 3.98
C ASP A 43 20.27 0.00 3.39
N PHE A 44 19.79 -0.55 2.28
CA PHE A 44 20.37 -1.71 1.58
C PHE A 44 20.90 -1.34 0.18
N HIS A 45 20.19 -0.53 -0.57
CA HIS A 45 20.58 -0.06 -1.90
C HIS A 45 21.30 1.27 -1.82
N ALA A 46 22.33 1.45 -2.66
CA ALA A 46 23.10 2.69 -2.70
C ALA A 46 22.26 3.92 -3.08
N ASP A 47 21.34 3.74 -4.02
CA ASP A 47 20.43 4.76 -4.51
C ASP A 47 19.20 4.13 -5.21
N LEU A 48 18.33 4.96 -5.79
CA LEU A 48 17.14 4.49 -6.52
C LEU A 48 17.50 3.74 -7.81
N GLU A 49 18.64 4.03 -8.45
CA GLU A 49 19.08 3.32 -9.65
C GLU A 49 19.54 1.90 -9.32
N ASP A 50 20.29 1.71 -8.25
CA ASP A 50 20.66 0.39 -7.74
C ASP A 50 19.42 -0.41 -7.33
N TYR A 51 18.47 0.25 -6.66
CA TYR A 51 17.18 -0.38 -6.30
C TYR A 51 16.36 -0.78 -7.53
N PHE A 52 16.30 0.08 -8.56
CA PHE A 52 15.66 -0.24 -9.84
C PHE A 52 16.36 -1.39 -10.57
N ALA A 53 17.68 -1.35 -10.66
CA ALA A 53 18.46 -2.42 -11.28
C ALA A 53 18.20 -3.78 -10.63
N ALA A 54 18.15 -3.82 -9.28
CA ALA A 54 17.82 -5.03 -8.53
C ALA A 54 16.41 -5.56 -8.87
N LYS A 55 15.38 -4.69 -8.93
CA LYS A 55 14.03 -5.10 -9.31
C LYS A 55 13.93 -5.56 -10.77
N SER A 56 14.70 -4.96 -11.67
CA SER A 56 14.71 -5.31 -13.10
C SER A 56 15.21 -6.73 -13.37
N LEU A 57 15.95 -7.35 -12.44
CA LEU A 57 16.37 -8.75 -12.56
C LEU A 57 15.19 -9.71 -12.72
N LEU A 58 14.02 -9.39 -12.11
CA LEU A 58 12.82 -10.21 -12.24
C LEU A 58 12.29 -10.26 -13.68
N PHE A 59 12.59 -9.23 -14.51
CA PHE A 59 12.10 -9.08 -15.88
C PHE A 59 13.10 -9.60 -16.92
N THR A 60 13.72 -10.73 -16.61
CA THR A 60 14.67 -11.44 -17.47
C THR A 60 14.20 -12.88 -17.71
N PRO A 61 14.64 -13.55 -18.81
CA PRO A 61 14.27 -14.95 -19.08
C PRO A 61 14.70 -15.94 -17.99
N ALA A 62 15.62 -15.56 -17.12
CA ALA A 62 16.04 -16.35 -15.97
C ALA A 62 14.97 -16.41 -14.87
N HIS A 63 14.08 -15.42 -14.81
CA HIS A 63 13.13 -15.26 -13.73
C HIS A 63 11.66 -15.20 -14.17
N ALA A 64 11.35 -14.79 -15.42
CA ALA A 64 9.96 -14.73 -15.87
C ALA A 64 9.82 -14.97 -17.38
N HIS A 65 8.66 -15.48 -17.78
CA HIS A 65 8.31 -15.67 -19.20
C HIS A 65 7.73 -14.39 -19.82
N ALA A 66 6.97 -13.61 -19.05
CA ALA A 66 6.38 -12.34 -19.48
C ALA A 66 6.36 -11.34 -18.31
N GLY A 67 6.21 -10.06 -18.63
CA GLY A 67 6.09 -8.99 -17.64
C GLY A 67 4.87 -8.13 -17.87
N VAL A 68 4.33 -7.58 -16.77
CA VAL A 68 3.30 -6.54 -16.77
C VAL A 68 3.84 -5.34 -16.00
N VAL A 69 3.80 -4.16 -16.61
CA VAL A 69 4.40 -2.95 -16.04
C VAL A 69 3.44 -1.77 -16.06
N ASN A 70 3.46 -1.01 -14.98
CA ASN A 70 2.73 0.26 -14.88
C ASN A 70 3.40 1.33 -15.75
N PHE A 71 2.70 1.79 -16.77
CA PHE A 71 3.21 2.79 -17.70
C PHE A 71 3.01 4.24 -17.22
N ASP A 72 2.31 4.44 -16.11
CA ASP A 72 2.20 5.73 -15.41
C ASP A 72 3.45 6.03 -14.59
N ASP A 73 4.16 4.99 -14.11
CA ASP A 73 5.41 5.11 -13.36
C ASP A 73 6.62 5.30 -14.29
N GLU A 74 7.53 6.21 -13.92
CA GLU A 74 8.73 6.50 -14.73
C GLU A 74 9.63 5.26 -14.86
N PHE A 75 9.87 4.55 -13.76
CA PHE A 75 10.68 3.33 -13.77
C PHE A 75 9.97 2.19 -14.49
N GLY A 76 8.62 2.16 -14.47
CA GLY A 76 7.83 1.24 -15.27
C GLY A 76 8.04 1.44 -16.77
N ARG A 77 8.02 2.69 -17.26
CA ARG A 77 8.34 3.00 -18.67
C ARG A 77 9.76 2.58 -19.05
N ARG A 78 10.74 2.89 -18.22
CA ARG A 78 12.15 2.48 -18.44
C ARG A 78 12.29 0.97 -18.46
N LEU A 79 11.58 0.26 -17.58
CA LEU A 79 11.57 -1.20 -17.54
C LEU A 79 10.94 -1.79 -18.80
N ALA A 80 9.84 -1.21 -19.29
CA ALA A 80 9.21 -1.65 -20.55
C ALA A 80 10.15 -1.55 -21.77
N GLU A 81 11.02 -0.52 -21.79
CA GLU A 81 12.00 -0.31 -22.86
C GLU A 81 13.23 -1.23 -22.75
N SER A 82 13.61 -1.62 -21.53
CA SER A 82 14.87 -2.34 -21.26
C SER A 82 14.72 -3.83 -20.97
N ALA A 83 13.52 -4.31 -20.67
CA ALA A 83 13.26 -5.71 -20.35
C ALA A 83 13.60 -6.64 -21.52
N SER A 84 14.09 -7.84 -21.21
CA SER A 84 14.47 -8.87 -22.20
C SER A 84 13.42 -9.97 -22.38
N ILE A 85 12.22 -9.76 -21.83
CA ILE A 85 11.03 -10.62 -21.96
C ILE A 85 9.87 -9.82 -22.58
N PRO A 86 8.84 -10.46 -23.12
CA PRO A 86 7.64 -9.76 -23.58
C PRO A 86 6.99 -8.95 -22.45
N ILE A 87 6.64 -7.69 -22.75
CA ILE A 87 6.03 -6.78 -21.78
C ILE A 87 4.63 -6.39 -22.23
N THR A 88 3.68 -6.47 -21.32
CA THR A 88 2.34 -5.88 -21.41
C THR A 88 2.30 -4.67 -20.48
N THR A 89 1.82 -3.54 -20.98
CA THR A 89 1.75 -2.27 -20.23
C THR A 89 0.34 -1.99 -19.76
N PHE A 90 0.20 -1.28 -18.62
CA PHE A 90 -1.09 -0.76 -18.18
C PHE A 90 -0.99 0.69 -17.68
N SER A 91 -2.10 1.44 -17.78
CA SER A 91 -2.20 2.83 -17.35
C SER A 91 -3.58 3.14 -16.78
N ILE A 92 -3.63 3.93 -15.71
CA ILE A 92 -4.85 4.53 -15.17
C ILE A 92 -4.90 6.05 -15.38
N ASP A 93 -3.83 6.66 -15.89
CA ASP A 93 -3.69 8.10 -16.13
C ASP A 93 -3.85 8.48 -17.61
N GLY A 94 -4.22 7.50 -18.46
CA GLY A 94 -4.51 7.73 -19.88
C GLY A 94 -3.29 7.70 -20.79
N ASN A 95 -2.14 7.18 -20.33
CA ASN A 95 -0.99 6.93 -21.19
C ASN A 95 -1.31 5.80 -22.19
N ASP A 96 -0.66 5.81 -23.38
CA ASP A 96 -0.85 4.78 -24.41
C ASP A 96 -0.24 3.44 -23.97
N ALA A 97 -1.07 2.62 -23.35
CA ALA A 97 -0.73 1.31 -22.81
C ALA A 97 -1.60 0.19 -23.44
N ASP A 98 -1.20 -1.07 -23.23
CA ASP A 98 -1.96 -2.22 -23.73
C ASP A 98 -3.29 -2.38 -23.00
N TRP A 99 -3.33 -2.00 -21.72
CA TRP A 99 -4.54 -1.91 -20.90
C TRP A 99 -4.68 -0.51 -20.32
N THR A 100 -5.83 0.13 -20.51
CA THR A 100 -6.08 1.50 -20.04
C THR A 100 -7.40 1.61 -19.29
N ALA A 101 -7.41 2.24 -18.13
CA ALA A 101 -8.64 2.68 -17.49
C ALA A 101 -9.16 3.94 -18.19
N THR A 102 -10.37 3.85 -18.79
CA THR A 102 -10.98 4.96 -19.56
C THR A 102 -11.96 5.77 -18.74
N GLU A 103 -12.58 5.18 -17.73
CA GLU A 103 -13.44 5.83 -16.77
C GLU A 103 -13.14 5.31 -15.37
N ILE A 104 -13.00 6.21 -14.41
CA ILE A 104 -12.82 5.87 -13.00
C ILE A 104 -13.82 6.72 -12.21
N ARG A 105 -14.72 6.07 -11.48
CA ARG A 105 -15.68 6.72 -10.58
C ARG A 105 -15.46 6.22 -9.18
N GLU A 106 -14.80 7.03 -8.37
CA GLU A 106 -14.51 6.69 -6.97
C GLU A 106 -15.69 7.05 -6.06
N THR A 107 -15.93 6.20 -5.07
CA THR A 107 -16.88 6.40 -3.97
C THR A 107 -16.19 6.09 -2.65
N SER A 108 -16.80 6.44 -1.53
CA SER A 108 -16.29 6.10 -0.18
C SER A 108 -16.11 4.59 0.02
N SER A 109 -16.91 3.76 -0.65
CA SER A 109 -16.89 2.30 -0.51
C SER A 109 -16.11 1.56 -1.61
N GLY A 110 -15.54 2.28 -2.60
CA GLY A 110 -14.83 1.64 -3.71
C GLY A 110 -14.83 2.47 -4.98
N GLY A 111 -14.77 1.81 -6.14
CA GLY A 111 -14.78 2.49 -7.43
C GLY A 111 -15.36 1.63 -8.56
N ASP A 112 -16.09 2.26 -9.48
CA ASP A 112 -16.48 1.66 -10.75
C ASP A 112 -15.48 2.06 -11.82
N VAL A 113 -14.96 1.08 -12.55
CA VAL A 113 -13.91 1.30 -13.53
C VAL A 113 -14.30 0.69 -14.87
N VAL A 114 -14.09 1.44 -15.94
CA VAL A 114 -14.13 0.93 -17.31
C VAL A 114 -12.72 0.80 -17.82
N VAL A 115 -12.35 -0.37 -18.27
CA VAL A 115 -11.04 -0.64 -18.86
C VAL A 115 -11.18 -1.02 -20.32
N ARG A 116 -10.14 -0.72 -21.09
CA ARG A 116 -10.01 -1.10 -22.50
C ARG A 116 -8.65 -1.73 -22.74
N ASN A 117 -8.63 -2.81 -23.55
CA ASN A 117 -7.38 -3.35 -24.08
C ASN A 117 -7.05 -2.72 -25.46
N ARG A 118 -5.82 -2.91 -25.91
CA ARG A 118 -5.36 -2.43 -27.25
C ARG A 118 -6.12 -3.06 -28.41
N GLY A 119 -6.73 -4.23 -28.21
CA GLY A 119 -7.61 -4.89 -29.20
C GLY A 119 -8.97 -4.22 -29.36
N GLY A 120 -9.31 -3.28 -28.46
CA GLY A 120 -10.56 -2.52 -28.47
C GLY A 120 -11.66 -3.13 -27.60
N ASP A 121 -11.45 -4.29 -26.98
CA ASP A 121 -12.40 -4.84 -26.02
C ASP A 121 -12.47 -3.96 -24.77
N SER A 122 -13.66 -3.78 -24.27
CA SER A 122 -13.91 -2.95 -23.09
C SER A 122 -14.88 -3.65 -22.14
N PHE A 123 -14.61 -3.57 -20.84
CA PHE A 123 -15.50 -4.08 -19.80
C PHE A 123 -15.47 -3.21 -18.55
N ARG A 124 -16.53 -3.33 -17.75
CA ARG A 124 -16.68 -2.61 -16.48
C ARG A 124 -16.57 -3.58 -15.31
N PHE A 125 -15.95 -3.14 -14.21
CA PHE A 125 -15.92 -3.87 -12.95
C PHE A 125 -15.97 -2.91 -11.77
N HIS A 126 -16.34 -3.46 -10.61
CA HIS A 126 -16.35 -2.75 -9.34
C HIS A 126 -15.18 -3.17 -8.48
N ILE A 127 -14.51 -2.21 -7.82
CA ILE A 127 -13.45 -2.46 -6.85
C ILE A 127 -14.00 -2.07 -5.48
N PRO A 128 -14.13 -3.00 -4.50
CA PRO A 128 -14.70 -2.70 -3.19
C PRO A 128 -13.71 -2.02 -2.24
N MET A 129 -12.78 -1.25 -2.76
CA MET A 129 -11.76 -0.50 -2.02
C MET A 129 -11.54 0.85 -2.68
N PRO A 130 -11.63 1.98 -1.94
CA PRO A 130 -11.39 3.30 -2.50
C PRO A 130 -9.90 3.52 -2.83
N GLY A 131 -9.64 4.52 -3.68
CA GLY A 131 -8.31 4.99 -4.02
C GLY A 131 -7.79 4.53 -5.37
N ARG A 132 -7.23 5.49 -6.11
CA ARG A 132 -6.67 5.26 -7.46
C ARG A 132 -5.61 4.15 -7.49
N PHE A 133 -4.82 3.99 -6.42
CA PHE A 133 -3.83 2.90 -6.35
C PHE A 133 -4.50 1.51 -6.35
N ASN A 134 -5.72 1.35 -5.80
CA ASN A 134 -6.47 0.10 -5.90
C ASN A 134 -6.99 -0.14 -7.31
N VAL A 135 -7.33 0.93 -8.05
CA VAL A 135 -7.63 0.84 -9.50
C VAL A 135 -6.39 0.35 -10.25
N SER A 136 -5.22 0.92 -9.97
CA SER A 136 -3.94 0.50 -10.56
C SER A 136 -3.63 -0.97 -10.25
N ASN A 137 -3.79 -1.40 -9.00
CA ASN A 137 -3.58 -2.79 -8.58
C ASN A 137 -4.53 -3.76 -9.30
N ALA A 138 -5.81 -3.40 -9.40
CA ALA A 138 -6.81 -4.23 -10.08
C ALA A 138 -6.52 -4.32 -11.58
N LEU A 139 -6.12 -3.21 -12.23
CA LEU A 139 -5.77 -3.22 -13.66
C LEU A 139 -4.50 -4.03 -13.91
N ALA A 140 -3.50 -3.94 -13.02
CA ALA A 140 -2.29 -4.77 -13.07
C ALA A 140 -2.63 -6.26 -13.01
N MET A 141 -3.54 -6.64 -12.09
CA MET A 141 -4.01 -8.02 -11.97
C MET A 141 -4.74 -8.49 -13.23
N ILE A 142 -5.63 -7.65 -13.80
CA ILE A 142 -6.33 -7.94 -15.06
C ILE A 142 -5.32 -8.16 -16.19
N ALA A 143 -4.34 -7.27 -16.33
CA ALA A 143 -3.30 -7.40 -17.35
C ALA A 143 -2.47 -8.67 -17.16
N ALA A 144 -2.06 -8.99 -15.94
CA ALA A 144 -1.27 -10.16 -15.62
C ALA A 144 -2.03 -11.48 -15.91
N MET A 145 -3.29 -11.56 -15.49
CA MET A 145 -4.11 -12.74 -15.69
C MET A 145 -4.53 -12.91 -17.15
N SER A 146 -4.66 -11.81 -17.91
CA SER A 146 -4.89 -11.87 -19.36
C SER A 146 -3.68 -12.45 -20.11
N VAL A 147 -2.45 -12.20 -19.63
CA VAL A 147 -1.23 -12.86 -20.14
C VAL A 147 -1.25 -14.36 -19.84
N ALA A 148 -1.90 -14.77 -18.76
CA ALA A 148 -2.10 -16.19 -18.38
C ALA A 148 -3.38 -16.81 -18.98
N ASP A 149 -3.98 -16.21 -20.03
CA ASP A 149 -5.18 -16.67 -20.75
C ASP A 149 -6.44 -16.79 -19.89
N ILE A 150 -6.55 -16.05 -18.78
CA ILE A 150 -7.76 -15.99 -17.95
C ILE A 150 -8.69 -14.88 -18.48
N PRO A 151 -9.98 -15.19 -18.76
CA PRO A 151 -10.90 -14.20 -19.30
C PRO A 151 -11.12 -13.00 -18.37
N PRO A 152 -11.06 -11.75 -18.86
CA PRO A 152 -11.27 -10.56 -18.05
C PRO A 152 -12.62 -10.50 -17.32
N SER A 153 -13.67 -11.13 -17.87
CA SER A 153 -14.99 -11.19 -17.24
C SER A 153 -15.01 -12.02 -15.95
N GLU A 154 -14.21 -13.08 -15.87
CA GLU A 154 -14.07 -13.88 -14.65
C GLU A 154 -13.30 -13.10 -13.58
N LEU A 155 -12.27 -12.35 -13.99
CA LEU A 155 -11.49 -11.49 -13.12
C LEU A 155 -12.34 -10.36 -12.52
N ALA A 156 -13.20 -9.73 -13.33
CA ALA A 156 -14.10 -8.68 -12.87
C ALA A 156 -15.03 -9.15 -11.73
N ALA A 157 -15.57 -10.37 -11.84
CA ALA A 157 -16.39 -10.97 -10.79
C ALA A 157 -15.59 -11.27 -9.52
N GLY A 158 -14.36 -11.79 -9.68
CA GLY A 158 -13.44 -12.06 -8.55
C GLY A 158 -13.02 -10.79 -7.82
N ILE A 159 -12.72 -9.71 -8.54
CA ILE A 159 -12.38 -8.40 -7.95
C ILE A 159 -13.55 -7.85 -7.15
N ALA A 160 -14.76 -7.86 -7.73
CA ALA A 160 -15.95 -7.35 -7.06
C ALA A 160 -16.34 -8.15 -5.81
N ALA A 161 -16.03 -9.44 -5.77
CA ALA A 161 -16.26 -10.33 -4.63
C ALA A 161 -15.13 -10.29 -3.59
N SER A 162 -14.04 -9.54 -3.82
CA SER A 162 -12.90 -9.47 -2.92
C SER A 162 -13.29 -8.85 -1.58
N ALA A 163 -12.96 -9.53 -0.49
CA ALA A 163 -13.11 -8.98 0.86
C ALA A 163 -12.02 -7.97 1.24
N GLY A 164 -11.14 -7.61 0.28
CA GLY A 164 -9.95 -6.83 0.55
C GLY A 164 -8.79 -7.65 1.12
N VAL A 165 -7.73 -6.98 1.49
CA VAL A 165 -6.54 -7.60 2.09
C VAL A 165 -6.41 -7.10 3.53
N PRO A 166 -6.25 -7.98 4.53
CA PRO A 166 -6.07 -7.57 5.91
C PRO A 166 -4.97 -6.52 6.06
N GLY A 167 -5.28 -5.42 6.76
CA GLY A 167 -4.35 -4.31 6.97
C GLY A 167 -3.98 -3.49 5.73
N ARG A 168 -4.78 -3.57 4.65
CA ARG A 168 -4.67 -2.75 3.45
C ARG A 168 -6.01 -2.07 3.19
N MET A 169 -6.14 -0.80 3.50
CA MET A 169 -7.42 -0.07 3.48
C MET A 169 -8.54 -0.84 4.19
N GLU A 170 -8.18 -1.63 5.22
CA GLU A 170 -9.14 -2.44 5.97
C GLU A 170 -10.04 -1.56 6.81
N ARG A 171 -11.35 -1.62 6.57
CA ARG A 171 -12.34 -0.89 7.36
C ARG A 171 -12.72 -1.65 8.62
N ILE A 172 -12.74 -0.95 9.74
CA ILE A 172 -13.20 -1.48 11.02
C ILE A 172 -14.63 -1.03 11.25
N ALA A 173 -15.55 -2.00 11.26
CA ALA A 173 -16.97 -1.73 11.50
C ALA A 173 -17.21 -1.15 12.90
N ASN A 174 -18.05 -0.16 12.99
CA ASN A 174 -18.47 0.49 14.23
C ASN A 174 -19.87 1.10 14.06
N ASP A 175 -20.48 1.56 15.16
CA ASP A 175 -21.81 2.16 15.25
C ASP A 175 -21.79 3.67 15.53
N ARG A 176 -20.61 4.31 15.41
CA ARG A 176 -20.41 5.73 15.79
C ARG A 176 -20.51 6.72 14.63
N ASP A 177 -20.88 6.25 13.44
CA ASP A 177 -20.93 7.06 12.20
C ASP A 177 -19.58 7.72 11.88
N ILE A 178 -18.47 7.02 12.14
CA ILE A 178 -17.11 7.38 11.75
C ILE A 178 -16.52 6.30 10.83
N ASP A 179 -15.70 6.73 9.88
CA ASP A 179 -14.89 5.77 9.11
C ASP A 179 -13.60 5.45 9.87
N ILE A 180 -13.29 4.15 10.03
CA ILE A 180 -12.03 3.71 10.64
C ILE A 180 -11.31 2.81 9.65
N VAL A 181 -10.07 3.19 9.31
CA VAL A 181 -9.26 2.50 8.30
C VAL A 181 -7.91 2.10 8.90
N VAL A 182 -7.51 0.85 8.69
CA VAL A 182 -6.17 0.32 9.00
C VAL A 182 -5.41 0.10 7.72
N ASP A 183 -4.18 0.61 7.64
CA ASP A 183 -3.33 0.44 6.46
C ASP A 183 -1.84 0.23 6.81
N TYR A 184 -1.13 -0.41 5.91
CA TYR A 184 0.31 -0.66 6.03
C TYR A 184 1.19 0.51 5.57
N ALA A 185 0.63 1.66 5.22
CA ALA A 185 1.35 2.83 4.72
C ALA A 185 2.42 3.28 5.73
N HIS A 186 3.69 3.02 5.42
CA HIS A 186 4.88 3.32 6.23
C HIS A 186 5.99 3.98 5.42
N LYS A 187 5.66 4.50 4.23
CA LYS A 187 6.55 5.19 3.29
C LYS A 187 5.90 6.50 2.86
N PRO A 188 6.68 7.54 2.48
CA PRO A 188 6.13 8.82 2.04
C PRO A 188 5.06 8.70 0.96
N ASP A 189 5.34 7.98 -0.13
CA ASP A 189 4.40 7.84 -1.25
C ASP A 189 3.12 7.11 -0.84
N ALA A 190 3.22 6.09 0.02
CA ALA A 190 2.06 5.36 0.52
C ALA A 190 1.18 6.23 1.44
N ILE A 191 1.79 7.05 2.31
CA ILE A 191 1.08 8.02 3.16
C ILE A 191 0.35 9.04 2.29
N ARG A 192 1.02 9.61 1.29
CA ARG A 192 0.40 10.53 0.33
C ARG A 192 -0.79 9.87 -0.38
N ALA A 193 -0.59 8.66 -0.89
CA ALA A 193 -1.62 7.94 -1.66
C ALA A 193 -2.86 7.63 -0.83
N ILE A 194 -2.69 7.14 0.41
CA ILE A 194 -3.82 6.79 1.27
C ILE A 194 -4.59 8.02 1.75
N LEU A 195 -3.88 9.08 2.17
CA LEU A 195 -4.53 10.32 2.61
C LEU A 195 -5.25 11.01 1.44
N ALA A 196 -4.66 11.03 0.24
CA ALA A 196 -5.31 11.54 -0.96
C ALA A 196 -6.54 10.72 -1.38
N ALA A 197 -6.57 9.42 -1.09
CA ALA A 197 -7.73 8.57 -1.33
C ALA A 197 -8.84 8.78 -0.29
N LEU A 198 -8.49 9.04 0.97
CA LEU A 198 -9.46 9.22 2.05
C LEU A 198 -10.03 10.65 2.11
N ARG A 199 -9.21 11.68 1.82
CA ARG A 199 -9.63 13.08 1.94
C ARG A 199 -10.92 13.41 1.16
N PRO A 200 -11.09 13.03 -0.12
CA PRO A 200 -12.30 13.36 -0.89
C PRO A 200 -13.57 12.68 -0.38
N VAL A 201 -13.44 11.59 0.38
CA VAL A 201 -14.57 10.78 0.88
C VAL A 201 -14.82 10.99 2.38
N THR A 202 -14.00 11.78 3.06
CA THR A 202 -14.18 12.17 4.45
C THR A 202 -15.00 13.45 4.54
N GLU A 203 -16.17 13.40 5.15
CA GLU A 203 -17.06 14.57 5.31
C GLU A 203 -16.54 15.53 6.38
N GLY A 204 -16.01 14.98 7.45
CA GLY A 204 -15.45 15.71 8.59
C GLY A 204 -13.93 15.80 8.57
N LYS A 205 -13.32 15.58 9.74
CA LYS A 205 -11.87 15.58 9.92
C LYS A 205 -11.24 14.26 9.51
N LEU A 206 -10.07 14.34 8.90
CA LEU A 206 -9.19 13.20 8.65
C LEU A 206 -8.13 13.17 9.78
N ILE A 207 -8.24 12.17 10.65
CA ILE A 207 -7.39 11.97 11.83
C ILE A 207 -6.44 10.82 11.50
N MET A 208 -5.12 11.05 11.59
CA MET A 208 -4.12 10.03 11.28
C MET A 208 -3.32 9.65 12.52
N VAL A 209 -3.27 8.36 12.85
CA VAL A 209 -2.33 7.76 13.80
C VAL A 209 -1.20 7.11 13.02
N MET A 210 0.04 7.54 13.25
CA MET A 210 1.20 7.02 12.52
C MET A 210 2.45 6.96 13.37
N GLY A 211 3.37 6.08 12.99
CA GLY A 211 4.72 5.98 13.50
C GLY A 211 5.72 5.63 12.41
N ALA A 212 6.98 5.53 12.78
CA ALA A 212 8.04 5.09 11.89
C ALA A 212 8.87 3.97 12.55
N GLY A 213 9.38 3.04 11.73
CA GLY A 213 10.24 1.97 12.21
C GLY A 213 11.65 2.45 12.50
N GLY A 214 12.25 1.91 13.58
CA GLY A 214 13.67 2.01 13.87
C GLY A 214 14.51 1.08 12.99
N ASP A 215 15.82 1.30 12.93
CA ASP A 215 16.78 0.54 12.12
C ASP A 215 16.39 0.48 10.63
N ARG A 216 15.91 1.61 10.12
CA ARG A 216 15.44 1.80 8.74
C ARG A 216 15.86 3.19 8.23
N ASP A 217 15.54 3.52 6.96
CA ASP A 217 15.81 4.85 6.37
C ASP A 217 15.25 5.98 7.26
N GLN A 218 16.11 6.66 7.99
CA GLN A 218 15.76 7.79 8.86
C GLN A 218 15.34 9.01 8.02
N GLY A 219 15.88 9.17 6.81
CA GLY A 219 15.59 10.31 5.93
C GLY A 219 14.13 10.39 5.48
N LYS A 220 13.38 9.30 5.56
CA LYS A 220 11.94 9.31 5.24
C LYS A 220 11.06 9.88 6.36
N ARG A 221 11.53 9.88 7.64
CA ARG A 221 10.73 10.24 8.82
C ARG A 221 10.16 11.65 8.74
N PRO A 222 10.97 12.71 8.51
CA PRO A 222 10.43 14.06 8.39
C PRO A 222 9.53 14.23 7.16
N ILE A 223 9.82 13.53 6.05
CA ILE A 223 8.97 13.57 4.86
C ILE A 223 7.58 12.97 5.15
N MET A 224 7.52 11.88 5.91
CA MET A 224 6.27 11.27 6.34
C MET A 224 5.45 12.23 7.22
N GLY A 225 6.09 12.90 8.19
CA GLY A 225 5.45 13.90 9.03
C GLY A 225 4.91 15.10 8.24
N GLN A 226 5.69 15.60 7.29
CA GLN A 226 5.27 16.68 6.39
C GLN A 226 4.01 16.30 5.61
N LEU A 227 4.02 15.14 4.94
CA LEU A 227 2.91 14.67 4.13
C LEU A 227 1.64 14.41 4.94
N ALA A 228 1.80 13.87 6.15
CA ALA A 228 0.68 13.68 7.06
C ALA A 228 0.02 15.02 7.42
N ALA A 229 0.83 16.03 7.77
CA ALA A 229 0.34 17.36 8.14
C ALA A 229 -0.26 18.15 6.96
N GLU A 230 0.18 17.90 5.73
CA GLU A 230 -0.38 18.55 4.54
C GLU A 230 -1.80 18.06 4.20
N LEU A 231 -2.17 16.84 4.58
CA LEU A 231 -3.38 16.18 4.10
C LEU A 231 -4.37 15.77 5.21
N ALA A 232 -3.91 15.65 6.46
CA ALA A 232 -4.75 15.35 7.62
C ALA A 232 -5.03 16.60 8.45
N ASP A 233 -6.15 16.60 9.19
CA ASP A 233 -6.54 17.68 10.11
C ASP A 233 -5.91 17.50 11.50
N LEU A 234 -5.66 16.25 11.91
CA LEU A 234 -4.98 15.88 13.15
C LEU A 234 -4.04 14.72 12.89
N VAL A 235 -2.78 14.87 13.29
CA VAL A 235 -1.77 13.82 13.25
C VAL A 235 -1.37 13.42 14.66
N ILE A 236 -1.47 12.14 14.97
CA ILE A 236 -1.03 11.55 16.24
C ILE A 236 0.21 10.72 15.95
N VAL A 237 1.37 11.20 16.39
CA VAL A 237 2.65 10.53 16.20
C VAL A 237 2.91 9.57 17.37
N THR A 238 3.09 8.30 17.06
CA THR A 238 3.22 7.21 18.04
C THR A 238 4.35 6.24 17.69
N ASP A 239 4.60 5.26 18.54
CA ASP A 239 5.56 4.21 18.26
C ASP A 239 5.02 3.20 17.24
N ASP A 240 5.87 2.79 16.32
CA ASP A 240 5.64 1.67 15.40
C ASP A 240 6.44 0.44 15.90
N ASN A 241 7.55 0.10 15.27
CA ASN A 241 8.54 -0.88 15.68
C ASN A 241 9.87 -0.15 15.94
N PRO A 242 10.12 0.40 17.13
CA PRO A 242 11.36 1.16 17.41
C PRO A 242 12.62 0.31 17.33
N ARG A 243 12.54 -1.01 17.43
CA ARG A 243 13.65 -1.95 17.39
C ARG A 243 14.76 -1.57 18.39
N SER A 244 15.97 -1.26 17.90
CA SER A 244 17.10 -0.90 18.76
C SER A 244 17.20 0.61 19.04
N GLU A 245 16.43 1.45 18.33
CA GLU A 245 16.47 2.91 18.48
C GLU A 245 15.60 3.40 19.65
N ASP A 246 15.93 4.57 20.19
CA ASP A 246 15.08 5.27 21.15
C ASP A 246 13.78 5.75 20.46
N PRO A 247 12.60 5.27 20.89
CA PRO A 247 11.34 5.61 20.25
C PRO A 247 11.03 7.11 20.29
N SER A 248 11.50 7.84 21.31
CA SER A 248 11.27 9.29 21.42
C SER A 248 12.05 10.06 20.34
N VAL A 249 13.23 9.59 19.93
CA VAL A 249 14.02 10.17 18.85
C VAL A 249 13.28 9.96 17.53
N ILE A 250 12.77 8.76 17.28
CA ILE A 250 12.02 8.47 16.06
C ILE A 250 10.79 9.39 15.93
N ARG A 251 10.01 9.53 17.01
CA ARG A 251 8.83 10.43 17.01
C ARG A 251 9.23 11.88 16.77
N SER A 252 10.28 12.36 17.41
CA SER A 252 10.75 13.74 17.24
C SER A 252 11.20 14.02 15.80
N GLU A 253 11.82 13.05 15.11
CA GLU A 253 12.22 13.19 13.70
C GLU A 253 11.01 13.24 12.75
N VAL A 254 9.95 12.48 13.04
CA VAL A 254 8.68 12.59 12.30
C VAL A 254 8.05 13.97 12.51
N ILE A 255 7.97 14.43 13.77
CA ILE A 255 7.39 15.71 14.14
C ILE A 255 8.18 16.88 13.53
N ALA A 256 9.50 16.76 13.44
CA ALA A 256 10.36 17.79 12.84
C ALA A 256 10.01 18.11 11.37
N GLY A 257 9.34 17.18 10.67
CA GLY A 257 8.87 17.39 9.30
C GLY A 257 7.52 18.11 9.22
N VAL A 258 6.78 18.19 10.32
CA VAL A 258 5.45 18.80 10.33
C VAL A 258 5.55 20.32 10.14
N GLN A 259 4.79 20.85 9.20
CA GLN A 259 4.70 22.27 8.89
C GLN A 259 3.23 22.68 8.69
N GLY A 260 2.91 23.96 8.89
CA GLY A 260 1.56 24.47 8.69
C GLY A 260 0.69 24.42 9.95
N ASP A 261 -0.63 24.47 9.77
CA ASP A 261 -1.63 24.62 10.83
C ASP A 261 -2.27 23.29 11.28
N CYS A 262 -1.73 22.15 10.87
CA CYS A 262 -2.23 20.84 11.28
C CYS A 262 -2.03 20.63 12.79
N ASP A 263 -3.06 20.16 13.46
CA ASP A 263 -2.95 19.76 14.86
C ASP A 263 -2.06 18.51 14.98
N VAL A 264 -1.03 18.56 15.83
CA VAL A 264 -0.11 17.43 16.06
C VAL A 264 -0.05 17.08 17.54
N VAL A 265 -0.17 15.79 17.83
CA VAL A 265 -0.09 15.26 19.19
C VAL A 265 0.94 14.11 19.21
N GLU A 266 1.83 14.11 20.19
CA GLU A 266 2.77 13.01 20.44
C GLU A 266 2.24 12.13 21.58
N ILE A 267 2.03 10.84 21.28
CA ILE A 267 1.64 9.82 22.27
C ILE A 267 2.46 8.57 21.97
N GLY A 268 3.44 8.22 22.82
CA GLY A 268 4.35 7.10 22.59
C GLY A 268 3.62 5.75 22.57
N ASP A 269 2.79 5.47 23.56
CA ASP A 269 2.01 4.23 23.60
C ASP A 269 0.98 4.21 22.45
N ARG A 270 1.10 3.21 21.57
CA ARG A 270 0.27 3.12 20.37
C ARG A 270 -1.20 2.83 20.69
N ARG A 271 -1.49 2.08 21.76
CA ARG A 271 -2.86 1.86 22.21
C ARG A 271 -3.49 3.16 22.71
N GLU A 272 -2.77 3.94 23.52
CA GLU A 272 -3.23 5.23 23.98
C GLU A 272 -3.43 6.22 22.82
N ALA A 273 -2.55 6.19 21.82
CA ALA A 273 -2.68 6.99 20.60
C ALA A 273 -3.96 6.64 19.81
N ILE A 274 -4.27 5.36 19.65
CA ILE A 274 -5.49 4.87 19.01
C ILE A 274 -6.73 5.28 19.83
N ALA A 275 -6.70 5.07 21.15
CA ALA A 275 -7.79 5.47 22.05
C ALA A 275 -8.04 6.99 22.00
N TYR A 276 -6.96 7.79 21.96
CA TYR A 276 -7.05 9.24 21.81
C TYR A 276 -7.70 9.63 20.47
N ALA A 277 -7.29 9.03 19.35
CA ALA A 277 -7.88 9.28 18.04
C ALA A 277 -9.39 9.00 18.04
N LEU A 278 -9.79 7.82 18.53
CA LEU A 278 -11.19 7.43 18.63
C LEU A 278 -12.01 8.36 19.54
N GLY A 279 -11.42 8.83 20.65
CA GLY A 279 -12.04 9.78 21.57
C GLY A 279 -12.21 11.19 20.98
N ARG A 280 -11.40 11.57 19.97
CA ARG A 280 -11.48 12.87 19.28
C ARG A 280 -12.42 12.86 18.09
N ALA A 281 -12.67 11.68 17.51
CA ALA A 281 -13.47 11.54 16.31
C ALA A 281 -14.96 11.82 16.56
N GLN A 282 -15.58 12.56 15.64
CA GLN A 282 -16.99 12.91 15.61
C GLN A 282 -17.67 12.25 14.39
N PRO A 283 -19.00 12.13 14.34
CA PRO A 283 -19.71 11.65 13.16
C PRO A 283 -19.26 12.36 11.88
N GLY A 284 -18.99 11.58 10.82
CA GLY A 284 -18.46 12.04 9.54
C GLY A 284 -16.93 12.13 9.47
N ASP A 285 -16.21 11.93 10.60
CA ASP A 285 -14.74 11.89 10.60
C ASP A 285 -14.22 10.54 10.11
N THR A 286 -12.98 10.57 9.61
CA THR A 286 -12.20 9.37 9.28
C THR A 286 -10.99 9.25 10.19
N VAL A 287 -10.82 8.09 10.83
CA VAL A 287 -9.63 7.72 11.61
C VAL A 287 -8.80 6.73 10.80
N LEU A 288 -7.60 7.14 10.39
CA LEU A 288 -6.61 6.29 9.73
C LEU A 288 -5.55 5.84 10.73
N VAL A 289 -5.39 4.54 10.93
CA VAL A 289 -4.26 3.96 11.68
C VAL A 289 -3.30 3.33 10.69
N ALA A 290 -2.12 3.95 10.53
CA ALA A 290 -1.15 3.61 9.50
C ALA A 290 0.16 3.07 10.08
N GLY A 291 0.88 2.30 9.27
CA GLY A 291 2.23 1.77 9.53
C GLY A 291 2.29 0.26 9.65
N LYS A 292 1.48 -0.33 10.53
CA LYS A 292 1.54 -1.77 10.85
C LYS A 292 0.63 -2.66 10.00
N GLY A 293 -0.51 -2.14 9.55
CA GLY A 293 -1.45 -2.89 8.73
C GLY A 293 -1.85 -4.23 9.38
N HIS A 294 -1.39 -5.35 8.81
CA HIS A 294 -1.69 -6.70 9.29
C HIS A 294 -0.68 -7.25 10.30
N GLU A 295 0.34 -6.49 10.67
CA GLU A 295 1.33 -6.93 11.67
C GLU A 295 0.65 -7.21 13.02
N SER A 296 1.03 -8.34 13.65
CA SER A 296 0.50 -8.79 14.93
C SER A 296 1.49 -8.63 16.09
N GLY A 297 2.55 -7.83 15.89
CA GLY A 297 3.59 -7.59 16.89
C GLY A 297 4.17 -6.19 16.83
N GLN A 298 4.74 -5.74 17.94
CA GLN A 298 5.53 -4.53 18.08
C GLN A 298 6.92 -4.90 18.62
N GLU A 299 7.96 -4.61 17.84
CA GLU A 299 9.34 -4.91 18.21
C GLU A 299 9.99 -3.75 18.95
N VAL A 300 10.39 -3.98 20.22
CA VAL A 300 11.07 -3.01 21.08
C VAL A 300 12.29 -3.68 21.71
N ALA A 301 13.48 -3.13 21.49
CA ALA A 301 14.74 -3.65 22.05
C ALA A 301 14.96 -5.15 21.78
N GLY A 302 14.60 -5.63 20.59
CA GLY A 302 14.75 -7.03 20.18
C GLY A 302 13.68 -7.98 20.73
N ILE A 303 12.69 -7.47 21.46
CA ILE A 303 11.54 -8.26 21.97
C ILE A 303 10.31 -7.89 21.15
N VAL A 304 9.60 -8.90 20.64
CA VAL A 304 8.34 -8.72 19.94
C VAL A 304 7.18 -8.90 20.92
N TYR A 305 6.45 -7.83 21.17
CA TYR A 305 5.23 -7.84 21.99
C TYR A 305 4.01 -8.05 21.07
N PRO A 306 3.00 -8.83 21.48
CA PRO A 306 1.75 -8.96 20.73
C PRO A 306 1.06 -7.60 20.60
N PHE A 307 0.81 -7.18 19.37
CA PHE A 307 0.12 -5.94 19.07
C PHE A 307 -0.48 -5.97 17.65
N ASP A 308 -1.77 -5.75 17.55
CA ASP A 308 -2.50 -5.70 16.27
C ASP A 308 -3.45 -4.50 16.29
N ASP A 309 -3.24 -3.54 15.40
CA ASP A 309 -4.05 -2.31 15.32
C ASP A 309 -5.55 -2.61 15.22
N ARG A 310 -5.92 -3.65 14.49
CA ARG A 310 -7.33 -4.05 14.26
C ARG A 310 -7.99 -4.58 15.52
N VAL A 311 -7.23 -5.32 16.32
CA VAL A 311 -7.70 -5.84 17.61
C VAL A 311 -7.85 -4.70 18.60
N VAL A 312 -6.82 -3.85 18.68
CA VAL A 312 -6.82 -2.69 19.59
C VAL A 312 -7.98 -1.73 19.28
N LEU A 313 -8.22 -1.43 17.99
CA LEU A 313 -9.35 -0.59 17.57
C LEU A 313 -10.70 -1.14 18.03
N ARG A 314 -10.95 -2.45 17.86
CA ARG A 314 -12.20 -3.08 18.30
C ARG A 314 -12.36 -3.03 19.82
N GLU A 315 -11.29 -3.32 20.56
CA GLU A 315 -11.30 -3.24 22.03
C GLU A 315 -11.55 -1.82 22.55
N GLU A 316 -10.93 -0.79 21.94
CA GLU A 316 -11.13 0.59 22.35
C GLU A 316 -12.51 1.12 21.93
N LEU A 317 -13.09 0.67 20.82
CA LEU A 317 -14.48 0.97 20.45
C LEU A 317 -15.47 0.39 21.48
N GLU A 318 -15.26 -0.86 21.94
CA GLU A 318 -16.10 -1.46 23.00
C GLU A 318 -16.04 -0.71 24.31
N ARG A 319 -14.90 -0.06 24.64
CA ARG A 319 -14.76 0.77 25.84
C ARG A 319 -15.46 2.12 25.74
N LEU A 320 -15.69 2.60 24.52
CA LEU A 320 -16.35 3.89 24.27
C LEU A 320 -17.87 3.76 24.08
N SER A 321 -18.37 2.52 23.91
CA SER A 321 -19.80 2.19 23.82
C SER A 321 -20.44 2.12 25.20
#